data_010d6f6d4b571d8a44016c8a4d5d3488
#
_entry.id   010d6f6d4b571d8a44016c8a4d5d3488
#
_cell.length_a   1.000
_cell.length_b   1.000
_cell.length_c   1.000
_cell.angle_alpha   90.00
_cell.angle_beta   90.00
_cell.angle_gamma   90.00
#
_symmetry.space_group_name_H-M   'P 1'
#
loop_
_entity.id
_entity.type
_entity.pdbx_description
1 polymer ?
#
loop_
_entity_poly.entity_id
_entity_poly.type
_entity_poly.pdbx_seq_one_letter_code
_entity_poly.pdbx_strand_id
1 'polypeptide(L)'
;MKIVAALIGIVVVLVTGYFLFVFNWSYSEGERAGWVQKLSSKGWLCKTWEGEMAMVSMPGSMSEKFMFTVWDEATAGEISKLMGKRVSLHYQEKAGIPTSCFGETRYYVTKITAVEEIPLAPGVVVPAPQPAAAPSAPAKQ
;
A
#
# COMPACT_ATOMS: atom_id res chain seq x y z
N MET A 1 20.70 29.13 33.75
CA MET A 1 19.34 28.78 33.38
C MET A 1 18.94 29.29 31.97
N LYS A 2 19.17 30.59 31.63
CA LYS A 2 18.78 31.16 30.30
C LYS A 2 19.47 30.47 29.09
N ILE A 3 20.76 30.14 29.23
CA ILE A 3 21.54 29.47 28.16
C ILE A 3 21.02 28.05 27.91
N VAL A 4 20.71 27.29 28.97
CA VAL A 4 20.15 25.93 28.84
C VAL A 4 18.79 25.95 28.18
N ALA A 5 17.93 26.92 28.56
CA ALA A 5 16.62 27.08 27.92
C ALA A 5 16.75 27.44 26.43
N ALA A 6 17.72 28.31 26.08
CA ALA A 6 17.99 28.67 24.69
C ALA A 6 18.47 27.44 23.86
N LEU A 7 19.38 26.64 24.42
CA LEU A 7 19.86 25.42 23.76
C LEU A 7 18.75 24.41 23.53
N ILE A 8 17.88 24.18 24.54
CA ILE A 8 16.70 23.30 24.39
C ILE A 8 15.76 23.83 23.28
N GLY A 9 15.51 25.15 23.25
CA GLY A 9 14.70 25.77 22.22
C GLY A 9 15.25 25.53 20.81
N ILE A 10 16.55 25.69 20.61
CA ILE A 10 17.22 25.43 19.33
C ILE A 10 17.07 23.97 18.92
N VAL A 11 17.31 23.03 19.85
CA VAL A 11 17.15 21.59 19.56
C VAL A 11 15.72 21.25 19.15
N VAL A 12 14.74 21.76 19.86
CA VAL A 12 13.32 21.54 19.52
C VAL A 12 12.99 22.07 18.11
N VAL A 13 13.46 23.26 17.75
CA VAL A 13 13.25 23.84 16.42
C VAL A 13 13.91 22.99 15.34
N LEU A 14 15.14 22.52 15.55
CA LEU A 14 15.87 21.67 14.59
C LEU A 14 15.17 20.32 14.40
N VAL A 15 14.75 19.67 15.49
CA VAL A 15 14.03 18.39 15.43
C VAL A 15 12.69 18.56 14.72
N THR A 16 11.93 19.60 15.05
CA THR A 16 10.65 19.87 14.40
C THR A 16 10.84 20.16 12.91
N GLY A 17 11.82 20.99 12.56
CA GLY A 17 12.17 21.29 11.17
C GLY A 17 12.57 20.03 10.38
N TYR A 18 13.37 19.15 11.00
CA TYR A 18 13.75 17.86 10.41
C TYR A 18 12.53 16.99 10.10
N PHE A 19 11.62 16.81 11.07
CA PHE A 19 10.41 16.01 10.85
C PHE A 19 9.51 16.61 9.78
N LEU A 20 9.27 17.92 9.81
CA LEU A 20 8.48 18.58 8.78
C LEU A 20 9.09 18.38 7.38
N PHE A 21 10.41 18.46 7.26
CA PHE A 21 11.11 18.22 6.01
C PHE A 21 10.92 16.78 5.54
N VAL A 22 11.20 15.78 6.39
CA VAL A 22 11.13 14.35 6.03
C VAL A 22 9.71 13.92 5.66
N PHE A 23 8.69 14.44 6.37
CA PHE A 23 7.30 14.07 6.06
C PHE A 23 6.77 14.73 4.78
N ASN A 24 7.23 15.93 4.44
CA ASN A 24 6.78 16.63 3.24
C ASN A 24 7.63 16.32 2.00
N TRP A 25 8.84 15.81 2.18
CA TRP A 25 9.72 15.48 1.06
C TRP A 25 9.54 14.03 0.64
N SER A 26 9.19 13.81 -0.63
CA SER A 26 9.22 12.50 -1.27
C SER A 26 10.54 12.34 -2.02
N TYR A 27 11.28 11.27 -1.74
CA TYR A 27 12.52 10.96 -2.43
C TYR A 27 12.27 10.44 -3.85
N SER A 28 11.25 9.61 -4.00
CA SER A 28 10.85 9.00 -5.27
C SER A 28 9.33 8.78 -5.26
N GLU A 29 8.74 8.90 -6.44
CA GLU A 29 7.32 8.60 -6.67
C GLU A 29 7.21 7.70 -7.88
N GLY A 30 6.24 6.79 -7.86
CA GLY A 30 6.03 5.90 -8.98
C GLY A 30 4.75 5.10 -8.87
N GLU A 31 4.50 4.34 -9.93
CA GLU A 31 3.38 3.42 -9.97
C GLU A 31 3.89 1.98 -10.15
N ARG A 32 3.24 1.04 -9.47
CA ARG A 32 3.51 -0.39 -9.65
C ARG A 32 2.20 -1.13 -9.84
N ALA A 33 2.15 -1.96 -10.89
CA ALA A 33 0.99 -2.78 -11.19
C ALA A 33 1.23 -4.24 -10.77
N GLY A 34 0.19 -4.83 -10.18
CA GLY A 34 0.24 -6.21 -9.71
C GLY A 34 -1.06 -6.63 -9.04
N TRP A 35 -0.98 -7.70 -8.25
CA TRP A 35 -2.11 -8.22 -7.45
C TRP A 35 -1.78 -8.12 -5.98
N VAL A 36 -2.57 -7.38 -5.22
CA VAL A 36 -2.44 -7.32 -3.77
C VAL A 36 -2.85 -8.66 -3.18
N GLN A 37 -1.92 -9.31 -2.49
CA GLN A 37 -2.11 -10.63 -1.88
C GLN A 37 -2.41 -10.54 -0.40
N LYS A 38 -1.91 -9.52 0.27
CA LYS A 38 -2.06 -9.36 1.71
C LYS A 38 -2.14 -7.89 2.08
N LEU A 39 -2.99 -7.59 3.03
CA LEU A 39 -3.07 -6.30 3.71
C LEU A 39 -3.41 -6.57 5.17
N SER A 40 -2.61 -6.07 6.08
CA SER A 40 -2.81 -6.28 7.52
C SER A 40 -2.46 -5.03 8.31
N SER A 41 -3.27 -4.70 9.30
CA SER A 41 -2.95 -3.65 10.26
C SER A 41 -1.97 -4.21 11.28
N LYS A 42 -0.82 -3.55 11.41
CA LYS A 42 0.25 -3.91 12.34
C LYS A 42 0.61 -2.74 13.24
N GLY A 43 1.20 -3.05 14.38
CA GLY A 43 1.67 -2.09 15.35
C GLY A 43 0.91 -2.13 16.66
N TRP A 44 1.63 -1.94 17.75
CA TRP A 44 1.06 -1.94 19.10
C TRP A 44 0.66 -0.52 19.53
N LEU A 45 1.55 0.44 19.39
CA LEU A 45 1.34 1.84 19.74
C LEU A 45 0.99 2.68 18.49
N CYS A 46 1.73 2.46 17.42
CA CYS A 46 1.53 3.10 16.13
C CYS A 46 1.01 2.06 15.15
N LYS A 47 -0.27 2.13 14.79
CA LYS A 47 -0.86 1.21 13.82
C LYS A 47 -0.66 1.74 12.41
N THR A 48 -0.09 0.90 11.55
CA THR A 48 0.04 1.13 10.12
C THR A 48 -0.52 -0.08 9.36
N TRP A 49 -0.95 0.14 8.14
CA TRP A 49 -1.37 -0.95 7.26
C TRP A 49 -0.18 -1.37 6.41
N GLU A 50 0.15 -2.67 6.49
CA GLU A 50 1.26 -3.26 5.73
C GLU A 50 0.71 -4.25 4.71
N GLY A 51 1.10 -4.06 3.45
CA GLY A 51 0.63 -4.86 2.33
C GLY A 51 1.75 -5.51 1.54
N GLU A 52 1.38 -6.60 0.87
CA GLU A 52 2.23 -7.31 -0.09
C GLU A 52 1.51 -7.40 -1.43
N MET A 53 2.16 -6.96 -2.49
CA MET A 53 1.69 -7.07 -3.86
C MET A 53 2.63 -7.97 -4.66
N ALA A 54 2.07 -8.96 -5.36
CA ALA A 54 2.80 -9.73 -6.35
C ALA A 54 2.84 -8.95 -7.66
N MET A 55 4.04 -8.68 -8.15
CA MET A 55 4.23 -8.03 -9.44
C MET A 55 4.10 -9.05 -10.57
N VAL A 56 3.76 -8.54 -11.77
CA VAL A 56 3.75 -9.35 -12.98
C VAL A 56 5.19 -9.73 -13.31
N SER A 57 5.49 -11.02 -13.27
CA SER A 57 6.78 -11.53 -13.68
C SER A 57 6.66 -12.29 -15.01
N MET A 58 7.73 -12.32 -15.78
CA MET A 58 7.81 -13.13 -17.02
C MET A 58 7.66 -14.61 -16.69
N PRO A 59 7.10 -15.42 -17.61
CA PRO A 59 7.05 -16.87 -17.44
C PRO A 59 8.46 -17.43 -17.16
N GLY A 60 8.59 -18.17 -16.04
CA GLY A 60 9.85 -18.77 -15.61
C GLY A 60 10.70 -17.93 -14.64
N SER A 61 10.31 -16.70 -14.32
CA SER A 61 10.93 -15.92 -13.25
C SER A 61 10.15 -16.04 -11.94
N MET A 62 10.85 -15.93 -10.81
CA MET A 62 10.19 -15.85 -9.50
C MET A 62 9.36 -14.56 -9.43
N SER A 63 8.12 -14.64 -8.94
CA SER A 63 7.30 -13.44 -8.75
C SER A 63 7.94 -12.53 -7.69
N GLU A 64 8.31 -11.34 -8.10
CA GLU A 64 8.83 -10.33 -7.18
C GLU A 64 7.69 -9.79 -6.33
N LYS A 65 7.92 -9.73 -5.02
CA LYS A 65 6.97 -9.16 -4.07
C LYS A 65 7.34 -7.72 -3.79
N PHE A 66 6.36 -6.85 -3.89
CA PHE A 66 6.47 -5.46 -3.49
C PHE A 66 5.78 -5.28 -2.14
N MET A 67 6.55 -4.94 -1.13
CA MET A 67 6.05 -4.63 0.22
C MET A 67 5.83 -3.13 0.34
N PHE A 68 4.69 -2.73 0.90
CA PHE A 68 4.31 -1.32 1.02
C PHE A 68 3.55 -1.04 2.31
N THR A 69 3.59 0.21 2.73
CA THR A 69 2.88 0.74 3.90
C THR A 69 1.77 1.68 3.44
N VAL A 70 0.64 1.69 4.16
CA VAL A 70 -0.46 2.64 3.97
C VAL A 70 -0.75 3.32 5.30
N TRP A 71 -0.77 4.65 5.31
CA TRP A 71 -1.09 5.42 6.50
C TRP A 71 -2.59 5.72 6.61
N ASP A 72 -3.23 5.93 5.47
CA ASP A 72 -4.60 6.33 5.40
C ASP A 72 -5.55 5.12 5.43
N GLU A 73 -6.48 5.11 6.37
CA GLU A 73 -7.44 4.01 6.55
C GLU A 73 -8.43 3.93 5.38
N ALA A 74 -8.78 5.06 4.75
CA ALA A 74 -9.64 5.08 3.58
C ALA A 74 -8.96 4.39 2.39
N THR A 75 -7.67 4.70 2.13
CA THR A 75 -6.86 4.03 1.11
C THR A 75 -6.70 2.55 1.40
N ALA A 76 -6.48 2.15 2.66
CA ALA A 76 -6.42 0.73 3.04
C ALA A 76 -7.75 0.01 2.79
N GLY A 77 -8.87 0.67 3.04
CA GLY A 77 -10.21 0.16 2.74
C GLY A 77 -10.45 -0.02 1.23
N GLU A 78 -9.97 0.90 0.40
CA GLU A 78 -10.03 0.76 -1.07
C GLU A 78 -9.17 -0.40 -1.56
N ILE A 79 -7.95 -0.54 -1.05
CA ILE A 79 -7.06 -1.67 -1.36
C ILE A 79 -7.74 -2.98 -1.00
N SER A 80 -8.37 -3.06 0.18
CA SER A 80 -9.06 -4.27 0.63
C SER A 80 -10.20 -4.68 -0.33
N LYS A 81 -10.94 -3.73 -0.88
CA LYS A 81 -12.02 -4.00 -1.86
C LYS A 81 -11.50 -4.50 -3.21
N LEU A 82 -10.27 -4.16 -3.54
CA LEU A 82 -9.62 -4.50 -4.81
C LEU A 82 -8.64 -5.69 -4.68
N MET A 83 -8.57 -6.32 -3.51
CA MET A 83 -7.73 -7.52 -3.31
C MET A 83 -8.10 -8.62 -4.31
N GLY A 84 -7.08 -9.28 -4.85
CA GLY A 84 -7.25 -10.33 -5.86
C GLY A 84 -7.52 -9.83 -7.28
N LYS A 85 -7.69 -8.52 -7.47
CA LYS A 85 -7.77 -7.90 -8.80
C LYS A 85 -6.41 -7.32 -9.20
N ARG A 86 -6.21 -7.13 -10.50
CA ARG A 86 -5.05 -6.40 -10.99
C ARG A 86 -5.23 -4.90 -10.70
N VAL A 87 -4.26 -4.34 -10.01
CA VAL A 87 -4.29 -2.94 -9.57
C VAL A 87 -2.99 -2.23 -9.90
N SER A 88 -3.04 -0.92 -10.04
CA SER A 88 -1.90 -0.02 -10.01
C SER A 88 -1.89 0.72 -8.68
N LEU A 89 -0.78 0.62 -7.96
CA LEU A 89 -0.53 1.35 -6.73
C LEU A 89 0.39 2.53 -7.02
N HIS A 90 -0.08 3.73 -6.69
CA HIS A 90 0.77 4.92 -6.67
C HIS A 90 1.44 5.01 -5.31
N TYR A 91 2.76 5.05 -5.28
CA TYR A 91 3.54 5.08 -4.06
C TYR A 91 4.52 6.25 -4.04
N GLN A 92 4.84 6.67 -2.83
CA GLN A 92 5.90 7.62 -2.52
C GLN A 92 6.95 6.93 -1.67
N GLU A 93 8.20 7.03 -2.06
CA GLU A 93 9.32 6.59 -1.23
C GLU A 93 9.78 7.73 -0.32
N LYS A 94 9.73 7.50 0.98
CA LYS A 94 10.20 8.47 1.99
C LYS A 94 11.48 7.96 2.63
N ALA A 95 12.57 8.67 2.36
CA ALA A 95 13.86 8.40 2.98
C ALA A 95 13.98 9.19 4.30
N GLY A 96 14.57 8.56 5.32
CA GLY A 96 14.90 9.25 6.57
C GLY A 96 13.86 9.22 7.67
N ILE A 97 12.78 8.45 7.52
CA ILE A 97 11.85 8.23 8.64
C ILE A 97 12.55 7.34 9.68
N PRO A 98 12.73 7.83 10.92
CA PRO A 98 13.69 7.23 11.86
C PRO A 98 13.17 5.99 12.60
N THR A 99 11.90 5.63 12.48
CA THR A 99 11.32 4.54 13.26
C THR A 99 10.30 3.72 12.47
N SER A 100 10.16 2.43 12.81
CA SER A 100 9.11 1.54 12.33
C SER A 100 7.69 1.94 12.78
N CYS A 101 7.57 2.96 13.62
CA CYS A 101 6.28 3.51 14.05
C CYS A 101 5.48 4.11 12.89
N PHE A 102 6.15 4.51 11.83
CA PHE A 102 5.54 5.12 10.66
C PHE A 102 5.39 4.16 9.47
N GLY A 103 5.80 2.88 9.63
CA GLY A 103 5.71 1.84 8.63
C GLY A 103 6.92 0.91 8.64
N GLU A 104 6.72 -0.32 8.24
CA GLU A 104 7.80 -1.31 8.10
C GLU A 104 8.61 -1.08 6.81
N THR A 105 8.00 -0.41 5.82
CA THR A 105 8.62 -0.13 4.53
C THR A 105 8.83 1.37 4.31
N ARG A 106 9.64 1.72 3.31
CA ARG A 106 9.83 3.10 2.86
C ARG A 106 8.83 3.53 1.79
N TYR A 107 8.03 2.58 1.28
CA TYR A 107 7.10 2.78 0.19
C TYR A 107 5.70 3.01 0.75
N TYR A 108 5.22 4.23 0.66
CA TYR A 108 3.91 4.64 1.17
C TYR A 108 2.93 4.74 0.03
N VAL A 109 1.92 3.89 0.03
CA VAL A 109 0.87 3.93 -0.99
C VAL A 109 -0.13 5.03 -0.64
N THR A 110 -0.35 5.91 -1.60
CA THR A 110 -1.26 7.06 -1.48
C THR A 110 -2.53 6.90 -2.31
N LYS A 111 -2.48 6.05 -3.34
CA LYS A 111 -3.63 5.84 -4.23
C LYS A 111 -3.59 4.44 -4.84
N ILE A 112 -4.78 3.87 -5.05
CA ILE A 112 -4.98 2.62 -5.79
C ILE A 112 -5.93 2.86 -6.96
N THR A 113 -5.64 2.22 -8.08
CA THR A 113 -6.49 2.22 -9.26
C THR A 113 -6.64 0.79 -9.77
N ALA A 114 -7.87 0.35 -10.03
CA ALA A 114 -8.10 -0.92 -10.70
C ALA A 114 -7.60 -0.81 -12.15
N VAL A 115 -6.80 -1.77 -12.58
CA VAL A 115 -6.35 -1.86 -13.97
C VAL A 115 -7.27 -2.83 -14.69
N GLU A 116 -7.96 -2.35 -15.71
CA GLU A 116 -8.76 -3.19 -16.59
C GLU A 116 -7.84 -4.15 -17.35
N GLU A 117 -8.10 -5.44 -17.28
CA GLU A 117 -7.35 -6.42 -18.06
C GLU A 117 -7.71 -6.24 -19.52
N ILE A 118 -6.77 -5.71 -20.30
CA ILE A 118 -6.91 -5.67 -21.76
C ILE A 118 -6.81 -7.12 -22.23
N PRO A 119 -7.84 -7.67 -22.92
CA PRO A 119 -7.75 -9.02 -23.45
C PRO A 119 -6.57 -9.12 -24.41
N LEU A 120 -5.66 -10.06 -24.17
CA LEU A 120 -4.40 -10.24 -24.89
C LEU A 120 -4.58 -10.66 -26.37
N ALA A 121 -5.82 -10.84 -26.83
CA ALA A 121 -6.13 -11.12 -28.23
C ALA A 121 -7.46 -10.45 -28.65
N PRO A 122 -7.51 -9.81 -29.84
CA PRO A 122 -8.79 -9.33 -30.39
C PRO A 122 -9.67 -10.54 -30.67
N GLY A 123 -10.82 -10.61 -29.96
CA GLY A 123 -11.82 -11.66 -30.14
C GLY A 123 -11.95 -12.69 -29.01
N VAL A 124 -11.09 -12.68 -28.00
CA VAL A 124 -11.28 -13.51 -26.80
C VAL A 124 -12.11 -12.70 -25.79
N VAL A 125 -13.42 -12.92 -25.81
CA VAL A 125 -14.30 -12.44 -24.74
C VAL A 125 -14.11 -13.39 -23.56
N VAL A 126 -13.43 -12.94 -22.49
CA VAL A 126 -13.44 -13.65 -21.23
C VAL A 126 -14.84 -13.47 -20.62
N PRO A 127 -15.65 -14.55 -20.46
CA PRO A 127 -16.95 -14.41 -19.82
C PRO A 127 -16.74 -13.87 -18.40
N ALA A 128 -17.50 -12.84 -18.03
CA ALA A 128 -17.51 -12.38 -16.65
C ALA A 128 -17.78 -13.56 -15.71
N PRO A 129 -17.11 -13.65 -14.54
CA PRO A 129 -17.38 -14.71 -13.57
C PRO A 129 -18.87 -14.70 -13.25
N GLN A 130 -19.58 -15.76 -13.66
CA GLN A 130 -20.99 -15.94 -13.27
C GLN A 130 -21.05 -16.01 -11.75
N PRO A 131 -21.95 -15.25 -11.10
CA PRO A 131 -22.22 -15.43 -9.69
C PRO A 131 -22.54 -16.91 -9.46
N ALA A 132 -21.84 -17.55 -8.54
CA ALA A 132 -22.08 -18.93 -8.16
C ALA A 132 -23.57 -19.10 -7.88
N ALA A 133 -24.23 -19.98 -8.64
CA ALA A 133 -25.61 -20.32 -8.41
C ALA A 133 -25.81 -20.75 -6.96
N ALA A 134 -26.71 -20.09 -6.26
CA ALA A 134 -27.08 -20.45 -4.90
C ALA A 134 -27.44 -21.94 -4.85
N PRO A 135 -26.98 -22.72 -3.86
CA PRO A 135 -27.32 -24.11 -3.75
C PRO A 135 -28.85 -24.24 -3.62
N SER A 136 -29.44 -24.97 -4.54
CA SER A 136 -30.86 -25.30 -4.51
C SER A 136 -31.19 -26.08 -3.24
N ALA A 137 -32.16 -25.59 -2.49
CA ALA A 137 -32.63 -26.24 -1.26
C ALA A 137 -33.11 -27.66 -1.57
N PRO A 138 -32.87 -28.67 -0.70
CA PRO A 138 -33.29 -30.02 -0.90
C PRO A 138 -34.81 -30.10 -0.87
N ALA A 139 -35.41 -30.71 -1.91
CA ALA A 139 -36.81 -31.03 -1.96
C ALA A 139 -37.18 -31.98 -0.83
N LYS A 140 -38.16 -31.60 0.00
CA LYS A 140 -38.76 -32.49 1.00
C LYS A 140 -39.57 -33.56 0.24
N GLN A 141 -39.18 -34.82 0.43
CA GLN A 141 -40.05 -35.98 0.29
C GLN A 141 -40.76 -36.23 1.61
#